data_b95bd07105c91accc5366bdc56adc10f
#
_entry.id   b95bd07105c91accc5366bdc56adc10f
#
_cell.length_a   1.000
_cell.length_b   1.000
_cell.length_c   1.000
_cell.angle_alpha   90.00
_cell.angle_beta   90.00
_cell.angle_gamma   90.00
#
_symmetry.space_group_name_H-M   'P 1'
#
loop_
_entity.id
_entity.type
_entity.pdbx_description
1 polymer ?
#
loop_
_entity_poly.entity_id
_entity_poly.type
_entity_poly.pdbx_seq_one_letter_code
_entity_poly.pdbx_strand_id
1 'polypeptide(L)'
;MFIQPSLTQNQVDVILPVGQYISIGNTGNESTTVLLQSVAPSAQPWNYSTIGTLFNTAQTFGPYTEDRTIRIDNRNATVEYSIGTQPQLRNFPQLVLENKGPIGLVEPAGTFVTLTYNNNAGKVRLNSAGAHGLTAAVAVGENVYVTWSGGTGVTGLYPVTALDTDTTGTAVTIDLAYRSATATITIAAPGVVTWTDHGLSVNDTIRFTTTGALPTGLAINTTYYVKTVLSPNTFTVSASAGGAAITTSGTQSGTQTALVWYGTAVVAVANTAVTLSSVTVPGWSVGTGGQIEINALFSLTNSANAKNLGMTFGGSAVFTLASANVASVSVQKEIVNRGGSQIVSSAVGATGHGASTGTVLTLSVNTNVDQTFAITAQPTTANELVQLEYYSLQAIF
;
A
#
# COMPACT_ATOMS: atom_id res chain seq x y z
N MET A 1 5.15 37.09 -13.83
CA MET A 1 4.43 35.91 -13.33
C MET A 1 2.94 36.17 -13.60
N PHE A 2 2.38 35.51 -14.60
CA PHE A 2 0.95 35.65 -14.90
C PHE A 2 0.24 34.44 -14.30
N ILE A 3 -0.58 34.66 -13.29
CA ILE A 3 -1.53 33.67 -12.80
C ILE A 3 -2.76 33.83 -13.70
N GLN A 4 -3.06 32.80 -14.49
CA GLN A 4 -4.32 32.77 -15.24
C GLN A 4 -5.42 32.22 -14.31
N PRO A 5 -6.62 32.77 -14.37
CA PRO A 5 -7.73 32.27 -13.57
C PRO A 5 -8.13 30.86 -14.03
N SER A 6 -8.82 30.14 -13.16
CA SER A 6 -9.41 28.82 -13.40
C SER A 6 -10.13 28.75 -14.76
N LEU A 7 -9.76 27.75 -15.57
CA LEU A 7 -10.33 27.54 -16.88
C LEU A 7 -11.65 26.76 -16.74
N THR A 8 -12.72 27.33 -17.27
CA THR A 8 -14.05 26.70 -17.32
C THR A 8 -14.43 26.22 -18.75
N GLN A 9 -13.54 26.43 -19.72
CA GLN A 9 -13.73 25.98 -21.09
C GLN A 9 -13.20 24.55 -21.27
N ASN A 10 -13.85 23.77 -22.11
CA ASN A 10 -13.48 22.37 -22.33
C ASN A 10 -12.08 22.17 -22.93
N GLN A 11 -11.57 23.14 -23.68
CA GLN A 11 -10.23 23.11 -24.27
C GLN A 11 -9.63 24.50 -24.34
N VAL A 12 -8.35 24.62 -23.99
CA VAL A 12 -7.58 25.86 -24.12
C VAL A 12 -6.23 25.56 -24.73
N ASP A 13 -5.85 26.36 -25.75
CA ASP A 13 -4.52 26.32 -26.34
C ASP A 13 -3.65 27.42 -25.76
N VAL A 14 -2.49 27.04 -25.23
CA VAL A 14 -1.50 27.90 -24.60
C VAL A 14 -0.20 27.85 -25.38
N ILE A 15 0.31 29.01 -25.84
CA ILE A 15 1.63 29.08 -26.45
C ILE A 15 2.68 29.11 -25.34
N LEU A 16 3.55 28.10 -25.33
CA LEU A 16 4.71 28.01 -24.46
C LEU A 16 5.95 28.48 -25.21
N PRO A 17 6.54 29.64 -24.85
CA PRO A 17 7.73 30.14 -25.50
C PRO A 17 8.94 29.23 -25.28
N VAL A 18 9.88 29.28 -26.25
CA VAL A 18 11.15 28.53 -26.17
C VAL A 18 11.86 28.75 -24.82
N GLY A 19 12.38 27.67 -24.23
CA GLY A 19 13.10 27.71 -22.96
C GLY A 19 12.22 27.91 -21.72
N GLN A 20 10.91 28.00 -21.88
CA GLN A 20 10.00 28.12 -20.74
C GLN A 20 9.30 26.80 -20.41
N TYR A 21 8.78 26.75 -19.20
CA TYR A 21 7.99 25.66 -18.67
C TYR A 21 6.54 26.08 -18.49
N ILE A 22 5.61 25.18 -18.70
CA ILE A 22 4.22 25.33 -18.27
C ILE A 22 3.96 24.34 -17.14
N SER A 23 3.50 24.84 -16.01
CA SER A 23 3.04 24.04 -14.88
C SER A 23 1.52 24.09 -14.86
N ILE A 24 0.89 22.92 -14.88
CA ILE A 24 -0.56 22.74 -14.96
C ILE A 24 -1.02 21.96 -13.73
N GLY A 25 -1.96 22.50 -12.98
CA GLY A 25 -2.61 21.85 -11.84
C GLY A 25 -4.08 21.61 -12.10
N ASN A 26 -4.54 20.41 -11.80
CA ASN A 26 -5.94 20.02 -11.79
C ASN A 26 -6.37 19.76 -10.36
N THR A 27 -7.26 20.60 -9.83
CA THR A 27 -7.84 20.48 -8.48
C THR A 27 -9.27 19.93 -8.48
N GLY A 28 -9.78 19.53 -9.65
CA GLY A 28 -11.13 19.01 -9.82
C GLY A 28 -11.19 17.47 -9.74
N ASN A 29 -12.43 16.99 -9.69
CA ASN A 29 -12.74 15.55 -9.65
C ASN A 29 -12.82 14.91 -11.05
N GLU A 30 -12.49 15.64 -12.10
CA GLU A 30 -12.49 15.18 -13.49
C GLU A 30 -11.06 15.18 -14.04
N SER A 31 -10.76 14.26 -14.96
CA SER A 31 -9.43 14.17 -15.56
C SER A 31 -9.19 15.28 -16.58
N THR A 32 -7.97 15.83 -16.59
CA THR A 32 -7.49 16.78 -17.58
C THR A 32 -6.45 16.11 -18.46
N THR A 33 -6.62 16.18 -19.77
CA THR A 33 -5.63 15.69 -20.73
C THR A 33 -4.79 16.86 -21.23
N VAL A 34 -3.48 16.71 -21.18
CA VAL A 34 -2.52 17.69 -21.73
C VAL A 34 -1.95 17.14 -23.03
N LEU A 35 -2.04 17.93 -24.09
CA LEU A 35 -1.61 17.54 -25.42
C LEU A 35 -0.58 18.52 -25.94
N LEU A 36 0.44 18.01 -26.62
CA LEU A 36 1.43 18.78 -27.35
C LEU A 36 1.06 18.82 -28.84
N GLN A 37 0.99 19.99 -29.39
CA GLN A 37 0.83 20.16 -30.85
C GLN A 37 2.10 19.70 -31.54
N SER A 38 1.94 18.86 -32.58
CA SER A 38 3.07 18.49 -33.43
C SER A 38 3.52 19.72 -34.26
N VAL A 39 4.85 19.92 -34.30
CA VAL A 39 5.43 20.95 -35.18
C VAL A 39 5.53 20.38 -36.60
N ALA A 40 4.50 20.59 -37.37
CA ALA A 40 4.62 20.43 -38.82
C ALA A 40 4.59 21.84 -39.44
N PRO A 41 5.63 22.29 -40.13
CA PRO A 41 5.76 23.68 -40.54
C PRO A 41 4.71 24.19 -41.53
N SER A 42 3.85 23.37 -42.10
CA SER A 42 2.94 23.82 -43.17
C SER A 42 1.72 22.96 -43.45
N ALA A 43 1.39 21.97 -42.70
CA ALA A 43 0.27 21.07 -43.03
C ALA A 43 -0.84 21.09 -41.96
N GLN A 44 -2.00 21.59 -42.34
CA GLN A 44 -3.26 21.32 -41.65
C GLN A 44 -3.77 19.91 -42.03
N PRO A 45 -4.36 19.14 -41.14
CA PRO A 45 -4.75 19.48 -39.76
C PRO A 45 -3.63 19.30 -38.75
N TRP A 46 -3.63 20.13 -37.70
CA TRP A 46 -2.69 20.02 -36.58
C TRP A 46 -2.90 18.71 -35.82
N ASN A 47 -1.85 17.91 -35.66
CA ASN A 47 -1.89 16.73 -34.86
C ASN A 47 -1.46 17.05 -33.42
N TYR A 48 -2.20 16.52 -32.45
CA TYR A 48 -1.89 16.61 -31.02
C TYR A 48 -1.56 15.24 -30.47
N SER A 49 -0.50 15.14 -29.68
CA SER A 49 -0.16 13.94 -28.94
C SER A 49 -0.34 14.17 -27.44
N THR A 50 -0.95 13.24 -26.75
CA THR A 50 -1.08 13.30 -25.30
C THR A 50 0.30 13.21 -24.66
N ILE A 51 0.65 14.20 -23.83
CA ILE A 51 1.90 14.25 -23.05
C ILE A 51 1.66 14.06 -21.55
N GLY A 52 0.41 14.13 -21.10
CA GLY A 52 0.04 13.87 -19.72
C GLY A 52 -1.47 13.79 -19.52
N THR A 53 -1.89 13.13 -18.46
CA THR A 53 -3.27 13.15 -17.97
C THR A 53 -3.21 13.42 -16.47
N LEU A 54 -3.92 14.46 -16.03
CA LEU A 54 -3.91 14.94 -14.65
C LEU A 54 -5.26 14.66 -14.00
N PHE A 55 -5.23 14.12 -12.80
CA PHE A 55 -6.40 13.93 -11.97
C PHE A 55 -6.04 14.29 -10.52
N ASN A 56 -6.60 15.39 -10.04
CA ASN A 56 -6.28 15.94 -8.70
C ASN A 56 -4.76 16.01 -8.43
N THR A 57 -4.01 16.50 -9.41
CA THR A 57 -2.55 16.56 -9.39
C THR A 57 -2.04 17.73 -10.25
N ALA A 58 -0.76 18.02 -10.14
CA ALA A 58 -0.09 19.01 -10.95
C ALA A 58 1.13 18.40 -11.66
N GLN A 59 1.43 18.88 -12.86
CA GLN A 59 2.59 18.47 -13.62
C GLN A 59 3.19 19.64 -14.40
N THR A 60 4.51 19.61 -14.59
CA THR A 60 5.24 20.61 -15.38
C THR A 60 5.73 19.99 -16.68
N PHE A 61 5.60 20.73 -17.78
CA PHE A 61 6.04 20.36 -19.11
C PHE A 61 7.04 21.38 -19.66
N GLY A 62 7.96 20.93 -20.49
CA GLY A 62 9.04 21.74 -21.06
C GLY A 62 10.37 21.56 -20.30
N PRO A 63 11.43 22.39 -20.56
CA PRO A 63 11.42 23.39 -21.62
C PRO A 63 11.55 22.75 -23.00
N TYR A 64 11.04 23.42 -24.03
CA TYR A 64 11.21 22.99 -25.41
C TYR A 64 12.24 23.89 -26.11
N THR A 65 12.83 23.40 -27.18
CA THR A 65 13.84 24.12 -27.97
C THR A 65 13.25 25.12 -28.94
N GLU A 66 11.93 25.17 -29.06
CA GLU A 66 11.17 26.08 -29.90
C GLU A 66 9.81 26.36 -29.25
N ASP A 67 9.10 27.40 -29.73
CA ASP A 67 7.75 27.69 -29.26
C ASP A 67 6.82 26.51 -29.51
N ARG A 68 6.01 26.16 -28.53
CA ARG A 68 5.06 25.04 -28.59
C ARG A 68 3.66 25.46 -28.18
N THR A 69 2.67 24.89 -28.86
CA THR A 69 1.29 24.99 -28.39
C THR A 69 0.95 23.79 -27.53
N ILE A 70 0.56 24.06 -26.30
CA ILE A 70 0.05 23.06 -25.34
C ILE A 70 -1.46 23.20 -25.29
N ARG A 71 -2.17 22.13 -25.61
CA ARG A 71 -3.63 22.06 -25.44
C ARG A 71 -3.96 21.42 -24.10
N ILE A 72 -4.79 22.09 -23.33
CA ILE A 72 -5.35 21.61 -22.07
C ILE A 72 -6.81 21.27 -22.33
N ASP A 73 -7.15 19.99 -22.30
CA ASP A 73 -8.53 19.49 -22.39
C ASP A 73 -9.01 19.16 -20.98
N ASN A 74 -9.76 20.06 -20.39
CA ASN A 74 -10.12 20.02 -18.99
C ASN A 74 -11.47 19.35 -18.69
N ARG A 75 -12.29 19.03 -19.69
CA ARG A 75 -13.57 18.30 -19.56
C ARG A 75 -14.39 18.67 -18.32
N ASN A 76 -14.54 19.96 -18.02
CA ASN A 76 -15.18 20.51 -16.83
C ASN A 76 -14.35 20.42 -15.51
N ALA A 77 -13.09 20.00 -15.58
CA ALA A 77 -12.20 20.09 -14.43
C ALA A 77 -11.82 21.56 -14.16
N THR A 78 -11.54 21.89 -12.88
CA THR A 78 -10.92 23.16 -12.53
C THR A 78 -9.43 23.04 -12.74
N VAL A 79 -8.89 23.81 -13.69
CA VAL A 79 -7.48 23.77 -14.07
C VAL A 79 -6.86 25.14 -13.94
N GLU A 80 -5.69 25.19 -13.34
CA GLU A 80 -4.84 26.37 -13.26
C GLU A 80 -3.52 26.10 -13.96
N TYR A 81 -2.93 27.12 -14.58
CA TYR A 81 -1.59 26.97 -15.14
C TYR A 81 -0.74 28.24 -14.97
N SER A 82 0.57 28.04 -14.98
CA SER A 82 1.56 29.13 -14.98
C SER A 82 2.69 28.84 -15.96
N ILE A 83 3.25 29.91 -16.56
CA ILE A 83 4.39 29.82 -17.48
C ILE A 83 5.56 30.58 -16.86
N GLY A 84 6.78 30.02 -16.93
CA GLY A 84 7.98 30.66 -16.42
C GLY A 84 9.27 29.99 -16.90
N THR A 85 10.40 30.66 -16.64
CA THR A 85 11.75 30.17 -17.01
C THR A 85 12.26 29.05 -16.10
N GLN A 86 11.52 28.71 -15.07
CA GLN A 86 11.78 27.57 -14.17
C GLN A 86 10.49 26.78 -13.96
N PRO A 87 10.57 25.48 -13.65
CA PRO A 87 9.41 24.72 -13.22
C PRO A 87 8.72 25.42 -12.06
N GLN A 88 7.50 25.89 -12.23
CA GLN A 88 6.77 26.68 -11.25
C GLN A 88 5.50 25.93 -10.85
N LEU A 89 5.61 25.06 -9.85
CA LEU A 89 4.42 24.51 -9.18
C LEU A 89 3.96 25.36 -7.97
N ARG A 90 4.62 26.52 -7.72
CA ARG A 90 4.45 27.33 -6.52
C ARG A 90 3.08 28.01 -6.34
N ASN A 91 2.23 27.99 -7.35
CA ASN A 91 0.94 28.70 -7.30
C ASN A 91 -0.26 27.74 -7.29
N PHE A 92 -0.01 26.45 -7.24
CA PHE A 92 -1.09 25.50 -7.09
C PHE A 92 -1.45 25.34 -5.62
N PRO A 93 -2.74 25.14 -5.31
CA PRO A 93 -3.14 24.80 -3.97
C PRO A 93 -2.34 23.57 -3.49
N GLN A 94 -2.12 23.54 -2.21
CA GLN A 94 -1.40 22.49 -1.52
C GLN A 94 -1.81 21.09 -2.04
N LEU A 95 -0.86 20.35 -2.61
CA LEU A 95 -1.12 18.99 -3.06
C LEU A 95 -1.19 18.08 -1.83
N VAL A 96 -2.37 17.63 -1.48
CA VAL A 96 -2.55 16.57 -0.48
C VAL A 96 -2.11 15.25 -1.10
N LEU A 97 -0.96 14.75 -0.69
CA LEU A 97 -0.43 13.47 -1.17
C LEU A 97 -1.15 12.31 -0.48
N GLU A 98 -1.44 12.44 0.80
CA GLU A 98 -2.19 11.44 1.56
C GLU A 98 -2.80 12.05 2.81
N ASN A 99 -3.97 11.53 3.19
CA ASN A 99 -4.65 11.82 4.44
C ASN A 99 -5.36 10.54 4.88
N LYS A 100 -4.88 9.90 5.95
CA LYS A 100 -5.33 8.56 6.32
C LYS A 100 -5.24 8.33 7.83
N GLY A 101 -6.08 7.43 8.32
CA GLY A 101 -6.14 6.91 9.69
C GLY A 101 -7.55 6.34 9.97
N PRO A 102 -7.80 5.70 11.12
CA PRO A 102 -6.81 5.15 12.04
C PRO A 102 -6.24 3.80 11.56
N ILE A 103 -5.00 3.49 11.91
CA ILE A 103 -4.32 2.21 11.64
C ILE A 103 -3.59 1.79 12.91
N GLY A 104 -4.11 0.77 13.59
CA GLY A 104 -3.47 0.20 14.78
C GLY A 104 -2.58 -0.98 14.45
N LEU A 105 -1.56 -1.19 15.26
CA LEU A 105 -0.69 -2.36 15.28
C LEU A 105 -0.55 -2.85 16.70
N VAL A 106 -0.82 -4.11 16.92
CA VAL A 106 -0.57 -4.81 18.19
C VAL A 106 0.38 -5.98 17.96
N GLU A 107 1.30 -6.19 18.87
CA GLU A 107 2.30 -7.25 18.80
C GLU A 107 1.97 -8.42 19.72
N PRO A 108 1.95 -9.68 19.24
CA PRO A 108 1.85 -10.86 20.08
C PRO A 108 3.17 -11.19 20.79
N ALA A 109 3.10 -12.01 21.81
CA ALA A 109 4.26 -12.61 22.46
C ALA A 109 4.82 -13.76 21.61
N GLY A 110 6.14 -13.81 21.46
CA GLY A 110 6.81 -14.92 20.77
C GLY A 110 6.50 -14.95 19.26
N THR A 111 7.07 -15.91 18.56
CA THR A 111 6.84 -16.09 17.12
C THR A 111 5.61 -16.94 16.91
N PHE A 112 4.55 -16.35 16.36
CA PHE A 112 3.40 -17.08 15.86
C PHE A 112 3.74 -17.69 14.50
N VAL A 113 4.27 -18.90 14.50
CA VAL A 113 4.46 -19.68 13.28
C VAL A 113 3.30 -20.66 13.17
N THR A 114 2.49 -20.48 12.15
CA THR A 114 1.40 -21.42 11.87
C THR A 114 1.76 -22.32 10.72
N LEU A 115 1.86 -23.58 11.03
CA LEU A 115 1.84 -24.63 9.99
C LEU A 115 0.41 -24.99 9.61
N THR A 116 -0.57 -24.67 10.45
CA THR A 116 -2.00 -24.95 10.23
C THR A 116 -2.87 -23.78 10.65
N TYR A 117 -3.81 -23.43 9.82
CA TYR A 117 -4.89 -22.51 10.18
C TYR A 117 -6.22 -23.22 9.97
N ASN A 118 -7.22 -22.84 10.74
CA ASN A 118 -8.55 -23.42 10.67
C ASN A 118 -9.63 -22.32 10.55
N ASN A 119 -10.86 -22.77 10.40
CA ASN A 119 -12.00 -21.88 10.30
C ASN A 119 -12.52 -21.50 11.68
N ASN A 120 -12.64 -20.20 11.94
CA ASN A 120 -13.39 -19.67 13.06
C ASN A 120 -14.42 -18.66 12.53
N ALA A 121 -15.69 -19.04 12.52
CA ALA A 121 -16.79 -18.21 12.03
C ALA A 121 -16.56 -17.65 10.60
N GLY A 122 -15.99 -18.47 9.69
CA GLY A 122 -15.71 -18.08 8.31
C GLY A 122 -14.41 -17.28 8.13
N LYS A 123 -13.61 -17.12 9.18
CA LYS A 123 -12.32 -16.42 9.17
C LYS A 123 -11.15 -17.37 9.37
N VAL A 124 -9.98 -16.93 8.94
CA VAL A 124 -8.73 -17.67 9.19
C VAL A 124 -8.32 -17.50 10.65
N ARG A 125 -8.21 -18.62 11.33
CA ARG A 125 -7.68 -18.71 12.68
C ARG A 125 -6.26 -19.25 12.62
N LEU A 126 -5.31 -18.46 13.08
CA LEU A 126 -3.90 -18.80 13.17
C LEU A 126 -3.64 -19.43 14.54
N ASN A 127 -3.04 -20.62 14.57
CA ASN A 127 -2.73 -21.33 15.80
C ASN A 127 -1.21 -21.31 16.03
N SER A 128 -0.79 -21.16 17.28
CA SER A 128 0.59 -21.21 17.72
C SER A 128 0.77 -22.30 18.77
N ALA A 129 2.00 -22.78 18.93
CA ALA A 129 2.35 -23.71 20.02
C ALA A 129 2.49 -23.01 21.38
N GLY A 130 2.60 -21.68 21.44
CA GLY A 130 2.77 -20.88 22.64
C GLY A 130 1.69 -19.79 22.77
N ALA A 131 1.59 -19.23 23.97
CA ALA A 131 0.64 -18.18 24.28
C ALA A 131 0.92 -16.90 23.46
N HIS A 132 -0.13 -16.27 22.91
CA HIS A 132 0.00 -15.04 22.14
C HIS A 132 0.21 -13.77 22.98
N GLY A 133 -0.06 -13.83 24.30
CA GLY A 133 0.15 -12.70 25.21
C GLY A 133 -0.77 -11.49 24.98
N LEU A 134 -1.77 -11.59 24.09
CA LEU A 134 -2.69 -10.51 23.76
C LEU A 134 -3.95 -10.56 24.62
N THR A 135 -4.51 -9.40 24.95
CA THR A 135 -5.85 -9.29 25.55
C THR A 135 -6.86 -8.79 24.51
N ALA A 136 -8.11 -9.26 24.62
CA ALA A 136 -9.15 -8.85 23.69
C ALA A 136 -9.39 -7.32 23.72
N ALA A 137 -9.27 -6.70 24.89
CA ALA A 137 -9.44 -5.26 25.07
C ALA A 137 -8.39 -4.41 24.29
N VAL A 138 -7.21 -4.98 24.02
CA VAL A 138 -6.13 -4.28 23.31
C VAL A 138 -6.08 -4.68 21.84
N ALA A 139 -6.36 -5.96 21.54
CA ALA A 139 -6.03 -6.51 20.22
C ALA A 139 -7.23 -6.65 19.28
N VAL A 140 -8.45 -6.87 19.80
CA VAL A 140 -9.61 -7.07 18.92
C VAL A 140 -10.02 -5.74 18.29
N GLY A 141 -10.05 -5.73 16.95
CA GLY A 141 -10.26 -4.52 16.16
C GLY A 141 -8.96 -3.90 15.63
N GLU A 142 -7.81 -4.20 16.24
CA GLU A 142 -6.50 -3.73 15.80
C GLU A 142 -5.82 -4.74 14.89
N ASN A 143 -4.70 -4.37 14.26
CA ASN A 143 -4.03 -5.24 13.31
C ASN A 143 -2.83 -5.96 13.93
N VAL A 144 -2.61 -7.19 13.47
CA VAL A 144 -1.34 -7.88 13.54
C VAL A 144 -0.68 -7.91 12.16
N TYR A 145 0.64 -7.90 12.12
CA TYR A 145 1.36 -8.04 10.86
C TYR A 145 1.64 -9.51 10.58
N VAL A 146 1.17 -10.00 9.44
CA VAL A 146 1.33 -11.41 9.06
C VAL A 146 2.18 -11.51 7.78
N THR A 147 3.26 -12.28 7.87
CA THR A 147 4.06 -12.68 6.72
C THR A 147 3.62 -14.05 6.24
N TRP A 148 3.31 -14.17 4.95
CA TRP A 148 2.92 -15.40 4.31
C TRP A 148 4.02 -15.93 3.39
N SER A 149 4.18 -17.26 3.34
CA SER A 149 5.11 -17.92 2.42
C SER A 149 4.51 -19.19 1.85
N GLY A 150 4.77 -19.45 0.57
CA GLY A 150 4.41 -20.69 -0.12
C GLY A 150 2.92 -20.89 -0.47
N GLY A 151 2.14 -19.81 -0.45
CA GLY A 151 0.71 -19.81 -0.77
C GLY A 151 0.24 -18.50 -1.40
N THR A 152 -1.08 -18.31 -1.51
CA THR A 152 -1.72 -17.10 -2.05
C THR A 152 -1.89 -15.97 -1.02
N GLY A 153 -1.44 -16.17 0.23
CA GLY A 153 -1.53 -15.15 1.27
C GLY A 153 -0.67 -13.92 0.93
N VAL A 154 -1.22 -12.74 1.16
CA VAL A 154 -0.52 -11.46 0.96
C VAL A 154 0.04 -10.99 2.29
N THR A 155 1.35 -10.79 2.37
CA THR A 155 1.99 -10.24 3.57
C THR A 155 1.47 -8.83 3.85
N GLY A 156 1.08 -8.56 5.10
CA GLY A 156 0.52 -7.26 5.48
C GLY A 156 -0.16 -7.24 6.84
N LEU A 157 -0.87 -6.15 7.08
CA LEU A 157 -1.67 -5.92 8.28
C LEU A 157 -3.04 -6.61 8.14
N TYR A 158 -3.43 -7.34 9.18
CA TYR A 158 -4.70 -8.03 9.26
C TYR A 158 -5.42 -7.69 10.57
N PRO A 159 -6.66 -7.19 10.53
CA PRO A 159 -7.43 -6.94 11.73
C PRO A 159 -7.68 -8.23 12.52
N VAL A 160 -7.48 -8.17 13.82
CA VAL A 160 -7.83 -9.25 14.75
C VAL A 160 -9.32 -9.21 15.02
N THR A 161 -10.02 -10.30 14.72
CA THR A 161 -11.48 -10.38 14.94
C THR A 161 -11.84 -11.17 16.18
N ALA A 162 -10.98 -12.08 16.62
CA ALA A 162 -11.12 -12.83 17.86
C ALA A 162 -9.78 -13.38 18.36
N LEU A 163 -9.72 -13.64 19.65
CA LEU A 163 -8.63 -14.35 20.29
C LEU A 163 -9.18 -15.64 20.90
N ASP A 164 -8.31 -16.60 21.19
CA ASP A 164 -8.65 -17.65 22.17
C ASP A 164 -8.91 -17.00 23.51
N THR A 165 -9.61 -17.68 24.34
CA THR A 165 -10.34 -17.25 25.54
C THR A 165 -9.64 -16.27 26.47
N ASP A 166 -8.30 -16.13 26.39
CA ASP A 166 -7.52 -15.23 27.27
C ASP A 166 -6.10 -14.98 26.72
N THR A 167 -5.25 -14.28 27.51
CA THR A 167 -3.84 -13.99 27.19
C THR A 167 -2.97 -15.23 27.12
N THR A 168 -3.44 -16.38 27.62
CA THR A 168 -2.73 -17.67 27.60
C THR A 168 -3.12 -18.52 26.38
N GLY A 169 -4.11 -18.06 25.61
CA GLY A 169 -4.57 -18.72 24.39
C GLY A 169 -3.49 -18.80 23.31
N THR A 170 -3.67 -19.74 22.42
CA THR A 170 -2.70 -20.09 21.40
C THR A 170 -3.16 -19.72 20.00
N ALA A 171 -4.28 -19.01 19.85
CA ALA A 171 -4.80 -18.67 18.54
C ALA A 171 -5.31 -17.22 18.41
N VAL A 172 -5.04 -16.65 17.23
CA VAL A 172 -5.50 -15.34 16.79
C VAL A 172 -6.34 -15.53 15.54
N THR A 173 -7.58 -15.04 15.52
CA THR A 173 -8.44 -15.01 14.34
C THR A 173 -8.30 -13.66 13.67
N ILE A 174 -7.92 -13.67 12.39
CA ILE A 174 -7.70 -12.47 11.59
C ILE A 174 -8.83 -12.27 10.57
N ASP A 175 -9.03 -11.03 10.14
CA ASP A 175 -10.00 -10.67 9.09
C ASP A 175 -9.50 -11.10 7.70
N LEU A 176 -9.43 -12.40 7.52
CA LEU A 176 -9.17 -13.05 6.25
C LEU A 176 -10.19 -14.17 6.09
N ALA A 177 -10.92 -14.15 4.99
CA ALA A 177 -11.97 -15.16 4.74
C ALA A 177 -11.36 -16.55 4.67
N TYR A 178 -11.87 -17.50 5.47
CA TYR A 178 -11.53 -18.90 5.33
C TYR A 178 -12.33 -19.49 4.18
N ARG A 179 -11.69 -19.76 3.05
CA ARG A 179 -12.33 -20.21 1.82
C ARG A 179 -12.15 -21.70 1.63
N SER A 180 -13.24 -22.45 1.79
CA SER A 180 -13.30 -23.88 1.54
C SER A 180 -14.70 -24.28 1.12
N ALA A 181 -14.81 -25.35 0.35
CA ALA A 181 -16.10 -25.95 0.00
C ALA A 181 -15.96 -27.45 -0.28
N THR A 182 -17.08 -28.15 -0.15
CA THR A 182 -17.21 -29.47 -0.73
C THR A 182 -17.01 -29.35 -2.24
N ALA A 183 -16.11 -30.17 -2.77
CA ALA A 183 -15.77 -30.18 -4.18
C ALA A 183 -15.99 -31.59 -4.79
N THR A 184 -16.31 -31.64 -6.06
CA THR A 184 -16.26 -32.88 -6.82
C THR A 184 -15.06 -32.84 -7.75
N ILE A 185 -14.44 -33.99 -7.98
CA ILE A 185 -13.26 -34.12 -8.83
C ILE A 185 -13.54 -35.20 -9.86
N THR A 186 -13.41 -34.90 -11.15
CA THR A 186 -13.60 -35.88 -12.20
C THR A 186 -12.42 -36.85 -12.27
N ILE A 187 -12.66 -38.09 -12.71
CA ILE A 187 -11.61 -39.04 -13.09
C ILE A 187 -11.36 -38.85 -14.59
N ALA A 188 -10.39 -38.01 -14.93
CA ALA A 188 -10.15 -37.56 -16.31
C ALA A 188 -8.72 -37.04 -16.54
N ALA A 189 -8.37 -36.80 -17.78
CA ALA A 189 -7.11 -36.22 -18.24
C ALA A 189 -7.38 -34.92 -19.03
N PRO A 190 -7.28 -33.74 -18.42
CA PRO A 190 -7.01 -33.47 -17.01
C PRO A 190 -8.21 -33.69 -16.09
N GLY A 191 -7.96 -33.91 -14.81
CA GLY A 191 -8.98 -33.88 -13.77
C GLY A 191 -9.55 -32.48 -13.59
N VAL A 192 -10.89 -32.38 -13.51
CA VAL A 192 -11.60 -31.10 -13.27
C VAL A 192 -12.16 -31.09 -11.86
N VAL A 193 -11.92 -30.02 -11.16
CA VAL A 193 -12.48 -29.72 -9.82
C VAL A 193 -13.70 -28.83 -9.99
N THR A 194 -14.82 -29.23 -9.39
CA THR A 194 -16.01 -28.39 -9.29
C THR A 194 -16.14 -27.85 -7.87
N TRP A 195 -16.17 -26.54 -7.76
CA TRP A 195 -16.41 -25.75 -6.55
C TRP A 195 -17.24 -24.54 -6.95
N THR A 196 -18.50 -24.50 -6.56
CA THR A 196 -19.45 -23.44 -6.93
C THR A 196 -18.96 -22.08 -6.47
N ASP A 197 -18.95 -21.09 -7.37
CA ASP A 197 -18.54 -19.70 -7.13
C ASP A 197 -17.16 -19.61 -6.45
N HIS A 198 -16.21 -20.39 -6.95
CA HIS A 198 -14.89 -20.50 -6.31
C HIS A 198 -14.10 -19.20 -6.27
N GLY A 199 -14.29 -18.25 -7.20
CA GLY A 199 -13.60 -16.96 -7.27
C GLY A 199 -12.06 -17.10 -7.23
N LEU A 200 -11.50 -18.22 -7.69
CA LEU A 200 -10.06 -18.45 -7.77
C LEU A 200 -9.51 -17.90 -9.07
N SER A 201 -8.25 -17.49 -9.02
CA SER A 201 -7.45 -17.07 -10.16
C SER A 201 -6.38 -18.12 -10.51
N VAL A 202 -5.86 -18.07 -11.73
CA VAL A 202 -4.73 -18.92 -12.14
C VAL A 202 -3.54 -18.65 -11.22
N ASN A 203 -2.88 -19.72 -10.79
CA ASN A 203 -1.79 -19.78 -9.79
C ASN A 203 -2.23 -19.58 -8.34
N ASP A 204 -3.50 -19.38 -8.02
CA ASP A 204 -3.96 -19.50 -6.63
C ASP A 204 -3.62 -20.90 -6.10
N THR A 205 -3.24 -20.97 -4.84
CA THR A 205 -2.87 -22.22 -4.20
C THR A 205 -4.03 -22.82 -3.42
N ILE A 206 -4.23 -24.11 -3.59
CA ILE A 206 -5.27 -24.89 -2.92
C ILE A 206 -4.71 -26.17 -2.34
N ARG A 207 -5.43 -26.72 -1.37
CA ARG A 207 -5.22 -28.07 -0.85
C ARG A 207 -6.53 -28.84 -0.82
N PHE A 208 -6.41 -30.15 -0.77
CA PHE A 208 -7.55 -31.04 -0.64
C PHE A 208 -7.51 -31.81 0.67
N THR A 209 -8.67 -32.01 1.25
CA THR A 209 -8.93 -32.97 2.31
C THR A 209 -10.06 -33.88 1.90
N THR A 210 -10.22 -35.04 2.54
CA THR A 210 -11.27 -35.99 2.25
C THR A 210 -11.64 -36.79 3.48
N THR A 211 -12.89 -37.23 3.57
CA THR A 211 -13.35 -38.23 4.55
C THR A 211 -13.09 -39.67 4.11
N GLY A 212 -12.61 -39.85 2.89
CA GLY A 212 -12.31 -41.15 2.28
C GLY A 212 -10.99 -41.12 1.53
N ALA A 213 -11.02 -41.28 0.20
CA ALA A 213 -9.86 -41.27 -0.66
C ALA A 213 -9.99 -40.25 -1.80
N LEU A 214 -8.94 -39.49 -2.07
CA LEU A 214 -8.81 -38.69 -3.29
C LEU A 214 -8.53 -39.59 -4.49
N PRO A 215 -8.87 -39.17 -5.73
CA PRO A 215 -8.45 -39.86 -6.92
C PRO A 215 -6.91 -39.88 -7.04
N THR A 216 -6.38 -40.93 -7.67
CA THR A 216 -4.94 -40.99 -7.98
C THR A 216 -4.51 -39.78 -8.79
N GLY A 217 -3.37 -39.20 -8.46
CA GLY A 217 -2.85 -37.92 -8.98
C GLY A 217 -2.97 -36.77 -7.98
N LEU A 218 -3.84 -36.90 -6.97
CA LEU A 218 -3.97 -35.93 -5.88
C LEU A 218 -3.66 -36.56 -4.52
N ALA A 219 -3.13 -35.74 -3.59
CA ALA A 219 -2.83 -36.18 -2.24
C ALA A 219 -3.37 -35.11 -1.23
N ILE A 220 -3.76 -35.59 -0.05
CA ILE A 220 -4.23 -34.72 1.04
C ILE A 220 -3.13 -33.79 1.51
N ASN A 221 -3.51 -32.57 1.90
CA ASN A 221 -2.61 -31.55 2.46
C ASN A 221 -1.41 -31.17 1.55
N THR A 222 -1.44 -31.58 0.28
CA THR A 222 -0.46 -31.20 -0.73
C THR A 222 -0.89 -29.90 -1.39
N THR A 223 0.05 -28.98 -1.59
CA THR A 223 -0.24 -27.71 -2.26
C THR A 223 -0.29 -27.90 -3.76
N TYR A 224 -1.40 -27.50 -4.36
CA TYR A 224 -1.63 -27.45 -5.80
C TYR A 224 -1.89 -26.02 -6.22
N TYR A 225 -1.72 -25.76 -7.50
CA TYR A 225 -1.92 -24.46 -8.13
C TYR A 225 -3.10 -24.54 -9.11
N VAL A 226 -3.98 -23.57 -9.10
CA VAL A 226 -5.02 -23.45 -10.13
C VAL A 226 -4.34 -23.27 -11.48
N LYS A 227 -4.51 -24.24 -12.37
CA LYS A 227 -3.89 -24.24 -13.69
C LYS A 227 -4.71 -23.47 -14.71
N THR A 228 -6.01 -23.74 -14.75
CA THR A 228 -6.94 -23.10 -15.67
C THR A 228 -8.30 -22.95 -14.98
N VAL A 229 -8.83 -21.75 -14.99
CA VAL A 229 -10.22 -21.48 -14.61
C VAL A 229 -11.08 -21.72 -15.84
N LEU A 230 -11.92 -22.76 -15.81
CA LEU A 230 -12.78 -23.17 -16.91
C LEU A 230 -14.12 -22.44 -16.88
N SER A 231 -14.62 -22.16 -15.68
CA SER A 231 -15.85 -21.40 -15.43
C SER A 231 -15.81 -20.85 -14.00
N PRO A 232 -16.78 -20.03 -13.57
CA PRO A 232 -16.89 -19.61 -12.16
C PRO A 232 -16.98 -20.77 -11.16
N ASN A 233 -17.32 -21.96 -11.64
CA ASN A 233 -17.57 -23.14 -10.82
C ASN A 233 -16.56 -24.26 -11.03
N THR A 234 -15.66 -24.20 -12.03
CA THR A 234 -14.80 -25.31 -12.41
C THR A 234 -13.40 -24.87 -12.77
N PHE A 235 -12.41 -25.63 -12.36
CA PHE A 235 -11.00 -25.40 -12.66
C PHE A 235 -10.20 -26.69 -12.72
N THR A 236 -8.99 -26.60 -13.28
CA THR A 236 -7.98 -27.67 -13.23
C THR A 236 -6.83 -27.27 -12.33
N VAL A 237 -6.04 -28.22 -11.87
CA VAL A 237 -4.90 -27.97 -10.99
C VAL A 237 -3.60 -28.53 -11.55
N SER A 238 -2.47 -27.98 -11.12
CA SER A 238 -1.12 -28.42 -11.40
C SER A 238 -0.31 -28.58 -10.11
N ALA A 239 0.78 -29.36 -10.15
CA ALA A 239 1.67 -29.57 -9.01
C ALA A 239 2.62 -28.37 -8.76
N SER A 240 2.78 -27.47 -9.73
CA SER A 240 3.59 -26.25 -9.60
C SER A 240 2.94 -25.11 -10.38
N ALA A 241 3.28 -23.87 -10.03
CA ALA A 241 2.81 -22.70 -10.76
C ALA A 241 3.17 -22.81 -12.25
N GLY A 242 2.16 -22.65 -13.12
CA GLY A 242 2.35 -22.79 -14.57
C GLY A 242 2.57 -24.25 -15.07
N GLY A 243 2.67 -25.26 -14.19
CA GLY A 243 2.90 -26.65 -14.52
C GLY A 243 1.80 -27.28 -15.38
N ALA A 244 1.98 -28.54 -15.78
CA ALA A 244 0.97 -29.28 -16.51
C ALA A 244 -0.25 -29.60 -15.62
N ALA A 245 -1.44 -29.60 -16.21
CA ALA A 245 -2.65 -30.01 -15.50
C ALA A 245 -2.56 -31.50 -15.08
N ILE A 246 -3.01 -31.78 -13.85
CA ILE A 246 -2.95 -33.12 -13.28
C ILE A 246 -4.01 -33.99 -13.90
N THR A 247 -3.56 -35.17 -14.33
CA THR A 247 -4.45 -36.26 -14.71
C THR A 247 -4.89 -37.03 -13.46
N THR A 248 -6.17 -37.25 -13.29
CA THR A 248 -6.75 -38.05 -12.22
C THR A 248 -7.19 -39.40 -12.73
N SER A 249 -6.99 -40.45 -11.93
CA SER A 249 -7.36 -41.84 -12.29
C SER A 249 -7.80 -42.60 -11.05
N GLY A 250 -8.12 -43.90 -11.23
CA GLY A 250 -8.50 -44.79 -10.14
C GLY A 250 -9.91 -44.51 -9.61
N THR A 251 -10.10 -44.73 -8.32
CA THR A 251 -11.37 -44.51 -7.60
C THR A 251 -11.21 -43.50 -6.50
N GLN A 252 -12.25 -42.77 -6.20
CA GLN A 252 -12.34 -41.85 -5.07
C GLN A 252 -13.53 -42.20 -4.18
N SER A 253 -13.48 -41.86 -2.91
CA SER A 253 -14.55 -42.13 -1.96
C SER A 253 -14.67 -41.03 -0.92
N GLY A 254 -15.81 -40.98 -0.22
CA GLY A 254 -16.08 -39.97 0.79
C GLY A 254 -16.35 -38.61 0.19
N THR A 255 -16.35 -37.61 1.06
CA THR A 255 -16.56 -36.19 0.69
C THR A 255 -15.20 -35.53 0.50
N GLN A 256 -14.99 -34.91 -0.67
CA GLN A 256 -13.79 -34.14 -0.98
C GLN A 256 -14.03 -32.70 -0.57
N THR A 257 -13.07 -32.08 0.08
CA THR A 257 -13.10 -30.64 0.38
C THR A 257 -11.87 -29.97 -0.25
N ALA A 258 -12.12 -28.93 -1.01
CA ALA A 258 -11.08 -28.03 -1.49
C ALA A 258 -11.01 -26.81 -0.58
N LEU A 259 -9.81 -26.32 -0.30
CA LEU A 259 -9.59 -25.12 0.50
C LEU A 259 -8.49 -24.27 -0.13
N VAL A 260 -8.63 -22.94 -0.03
CA VAL A 260 -7.57 -22.00 -0.41
C VAL A 260 -6.42 -22.15 0.57
N TRP A 261 -5.22 -22.34 0.04
CA TRP A 261 -4.01 -22.42 0.85
C TRP A 261 -3.29 -21.06 0.84
N TYR A 262 -3.38 -20.33 1.95
CA TYR A 262 -2.73 -19.02 2.07
C TYR A 262 -1.21 -19.10 2.28
N GLY A 263 -0.68 -20.27 2.58
CA GLY A 263 0.72 -20.48 2.86
C GLY A 263 1.00 -20.67 4.35
N THR A 264 2.28 -20.68 4.71
CA THR A 264 2.71 -20.63 6.10
C THR A 264 2.67 -19.19 6.58
N ALA A 265 1.92 -18.94 7.65
CA ALA A 265 1.82 -17.62 8.26
C ALA A 265 2.84 -17.47 9.40
N VAL A 266 3.51 -16.33 9.44
CA VAL A 266 4.30 -15.87 10.56
C VAL A 266 3.73 -14.54 11.01
N VAL A 267 3.17 -14.46 12.20
CA VAL A 267 2.79 -13.19 12.80
C VAL A 267 4.06 -12.55 13.37
N ALA A 268 4.32 -11.30 12.95
CA ALA A 268 5.53 -10.60 13.37
C ALA A 268 5.55 -10.43 14.89
N VAL A 269 6.72 -10.63 15.43
CA VAL A 269 6.99 -10.48 16.87
C VAL A 269 7.56 -9.12 17.17
N ALA A 270 7.47 -8.78 18.45
CA ALA A 270 8.15 -7.64 19.05
C ALA A 270 9.56 -7.42 18.49
N ASN A 271 9.94 -6.16 18.32
CA ASN A 271 11.19 -5.68 17.72
C ASN A 271 11.31 -5.76 16.18
N THR A 272 10.21 -5.96 15.45
CA THR A 272 10.20 -5.79 14.01
C THR A 272 9.46 -4.50 13.65
N ALA A 273 10.12 -3.60 12.91
CA ALA A 273 9.46 -2.40 12.41
C ALA A 273 8.46 -2.78 11.31
N VAL A 274 7.21 -2.40 11.51
CA VAL A 274 6.10 -2.66 10.58
C VAL A 274 5.67 -1.36 9.92
N THR A 275 5.50 -1.36 8.61
CA THR A 275 4.95 -0.22 7.88
C THR A 275 3.44 -0.16 8.09
N LEU A 276 2.97 0.89 8.76
CA LEU A 276 1.55 1.17 8.95
C LEU A 276 0.93 1.76 7.69
N SER A 277 1.65 2.67 7.07
CA SER A 277 1.21 3.29 5.82
C SER A 277 2.40 3.69 4.96
N SER A 278 2.21 3.67 3.65
CA SER A 278 3.16 4.19 2.69
C SER A 278 2.44 4.87 1.54
N VAL A 279 3.03 5.93 1.01
CA VAL A 279 2.51 6.68 -0.12
C VAL A 279 3.64 7.03 -1.09
N THR A 280 3.33 7.01 -2.37
CA THR A 280 4.25 7.48 -3.40
C THR A 280 4.17 9.00 -3.48
N VAL A 281 5.30 9.65 -3.31
CA VAL A 281 5.51 11.08 -3.61
C VAL A 281 6.00 11.14 -5.05
N PRO A 282 5.20 11.65 -6.00
CA PRO A 282 5.58 11.64 -7.41
C PRO A 282 6.87 12.44 -7.65
N GLY A 283 7.68 11.96 -8.57
CA GLY A 283 8.87 12.67 -9.01
C GLY A 283 8.51 14.10 -9.49
N TRP A 284 9.41 15.04 -9.23
CA TRP A 284 9.22 16.46 -9.55
C TRP A 284 8.09 17.18 -8.79
N SER A 285 7.30 16.47 -7.95
CA SER A 285 6.25 17.11 -7.15
C SER A 285 6.79 18.05 -6.06
N VAL A 286 8.07 18.01 -5.78
CA VAL A 286 8.74 18.91 -4.82
C VAL A 286 9.93 19.56 -5.51
N GLY A 287 9.70 20.69 -6.15
CA GLY A 287 10.74 21.47 -6.82
C GLY A 287 11.75 22.07 -5.84
N THR A 288 12.86 22.62 -6.38
CA THR A 288 13.87 23.32 -5.57
C THR A 288 13.23 24.46 -4.77
N GLY A 289 13.36 24.40 -3.45
CA GLY A 289 12.75 25.34 -2.51
C GLY A 289 11.32 24.98 -2.11
N GLY A 290 10.72 23.94 -2.70
CA GLY A 290 9.47 23.35 -2.23
C GLY A 290 9.67 22.53 -0.96
N GLN A 291 8.59 22.21 -0.29
CA GLN A 291 8.62 21.46 0.96
C GLN A 291 7.54 20.40 1.02
N ILE A 292 7.76 19.38 1.84
CA ILE A 292 6.74 18.42 2.24
C ILE A 292 6.45 18.68 3.71
N GLU A 293 5.19 18.95 4.04
CA GLU A 293 4.71 18.98 5.42
C GLU A 293 4.15 17.61 5.81
N ILE A 294 4.52 17.16 6.99
CA ILE A 294 4.10 15.92 7.61
C ILE A 294 3.48 16.23 8.95
N ASN A 295 2.20 15.91 9.11
CA ASN A 295 1.52 15.95 10.39
C ASN A 295 1.01 14.54 10.71
N ALA A 296 1.28 14.03 11.91
CA ALA A 296 0.80 12.75 12.35
C ALA A 296 0.48 12.75 13.84
N LEU A 297 -0.52 11.98 14.21
CA LEU A 297 -0.93 11.73 15.58
C LEU A 297 -0.96 10.24 15.84
N PHE A 298 -0.30 9.82 16.91
CA PHE A 298 -0.33 8.45 17.38
C PHE A 298 -0.93 8.39 18.78
N SER A 299 -1.72 7.35 19.05
CA SER A 299 -2.04 6.90 20.38
C SER A 299 -1.28 5.60 20.69
N LEU A 300 -0.94 5.42 21.93
CA LEU A 300 -0.02 4.37 22.40
C LEU A 300 -0.54 3.78 23.71
N THR A 301 -0.30 2.48 23.92
CA THR A 301 -0.43 1.92 25.26
C THR A 301 0.52 2.66 26.21
N ASN A 302 -0.03 3.31 27.23
CA ASN A 302 0.79 4.02 28.22
C ASN A 302 1.44 3.00 29.17
N SER A 303 2.66 2.62 28.89
CA SER A 303 3.45 1.65 29.65
C SER A 303 4.93 2.01 29.64
N ALA A 304 5.72 1.37 30.50
CA ALA A 304 7.17 1.53 30.53
C ALA A 304 7.89 0.89 29.33
N ASN A 305 7.18 0.09 28.52
CA ASN A 305 7.75 -0.57 27.36
C ASN A 305 7.92 0.42 26.22
N ALA A 306 9.02 0.32 25.49
CA ALA A 306 9.28 1.20 24.37
C ALA A 306 8.39 0.88 23.15
N LYS A 307 7.93 1.90 22.46
CA LYS A 307 7.31 1.85 21.15
C LYS A 307 8.12 2.74 20.23
N ASN A 308 8.74 2.15 19.23
CA ASN A 308 9.54 2.90 18.28
C ASN A 308 8.63 3.35 17.13
N LEU A 309 8.62 4.65 16.89
CA LEU A 309 7.92 5.28 15.77
C LEU A 309 8.94 5.76 14.76
N GLY A 310 8.67 5.55 13.48
CA GLY A 310 9.56 5.96 12.41
C GLY A 310 8.82 6.55 11.22
N MET A 311 9.48 7.47 10.53
CA MET A 311 9.07 7.94 9.21
C MET A 311 10.27 7.98 8.30
N THR A 312 10.10 7.58 7.05
CA THR A 312 11.16 7.60 6.03
C THR A 312 10.68 8.31 4.77
N PHE A 313 11.60 8.96 4.08
CA PHE A 313 11.39 9.52 2.76
C PHE A 313 12.52 9.04 1.83
N GLY A 314 12.16 8.40 0.72
CA GLY A 314 13.12 7.79 -0.18
C GLY A 314 14.08 6.82 0.51
N GLY A 315 13.59 6.07 1.50
CA GLY A 315 14.37 5.14 2.32
C GLY A 315 15.22 5.79 3.43
N SER A 316 15.32 7.13 3.46
CA SER A 316 16.07 7.85 4.50
C SER A 316 15.16 8.22 5.66
N ALA A 317 15.62 8.02 6.90
CA ALA A 317 14.85 8.36 8.10
C ALA A 317 14.69 9.88 8.21
N VAL A 318 13.45 10.34 8.38
CA VAL A 318 13.11 11.74 8.63
C VAL A 318 12.62 11.99 10.06
N PHE A 319 12.17 10.93 10.70
CA PHE A 319 11.75 10.94 12.09
C PHE A 319 11.99 9.56 12.71
N THR A 320 12.50 9.53 13.93
CA THR A 320 12.58 8.35 14.78
C THR A 320 12.34 8.75 16.23
N LEU A 321 11.54 8.00 16.94
CA LEU A 321 11.25 8.19 18.35
C LEU A 321 11.07 6.85 19.03
N ALA A 322 11.82 6.61 20.12
CA ALA A 322 11.55 5.56 21.08
C ALA A 322 10.74 6.17 22.22
N SER A 323 9.49 5.76 22.38
CA SER A 323 8.55 6.36 23.33
C SER A 323 8.11 5.33 24.37
N ALA A 324 8.18 5.71 25.66
CA ALA A 324 7.69 4.93 26.78
C ALA A 324 7.00 5.89 27.77
N ASN A 325 6.05 5.37 28.54
CA ASN A 325 5.28 6.13 29.54
C ASN A 325 4.52 7.34 28.96
N VAL A 326 4.07 7.22 27.69
CA VAL A 326 3.25 8.22 27.02
C VAL A 326 2.04 7.57 26.36
N ALA A 327 0.92 8.27 26.34
CA ALA A 327 -0.32 7.82 25.71
C ALA A 327 -0.52 8.36 24.28
N SER A 328 0.17 9.41 23.91
CA SER A 328 0.07 9.99 22.58
C SER A 328 1.36 10.69 22.15
N VAL A 329 1.58 10.73 20.84
CA VAL A 329 2.69 11.43 20.20
C VAL A 329 2.14 12.21 19.01
N SER A 330 2.35 13.51 19.02
CA SER A 330 2.09 14.38 17.88
C SER A 330 3.40 14.69 17.17
N VAL A 331 3.42 14.49 15.86
CA VAL A 331 4.60 14.73 15.02
C VAL A 331 4.25 15.80 14.00
N GLN A 332 5.08 16.81 13.92
CA GLN A 332 5.07 17.79 12.84
C GLN A 332 6.48 17.90 12.28
N LYS A 333 6.63 17.67 10.99
CA LYS A 333 7.90 17.69 10.29
C LYS A 333 7.77 18.36 8.94
N GLU A 334 8.86 19.01 8.55
CA GLU A 334 9.01 19.61 7.23
C GLU A 334 10.26 19.07 6.55
N ILE A 335 10.15 18.73 5.29
CA ILE A 335 11.25 18.36 4.43
C ILE A 335 11.38 19.43 3.36
N VAL A 336 12.44 20.23 3.41
CA VAL A 336 12.69 21.32 2.44
C VAL A 336 13.68 20.82 1.37
N ASN A 337 13.27 20.85 0.11
CA ASN A 337 14.13 20.47 -1.01
C ASN A 337 15.02 21.65 -1.43
N ARG A 338 16.34 21.47 -1.36
CA ARG A 338 17.35 22.46 -1.75
C ARG A 338 18.08 22.10 -3.06
N GLY A 339 17.45 21.33 -3.93
CA GLY A 339 18.01 20.85 -5.19
C GLY A 339 18.75 19.51 -5.02
N GLY A 340 20.04 19.51 -4.70
CA GLY A 340 20.81 18.27 -4.52
C GLY A 340 20.68 17.63 -3.13
N SER A 341 19.96 18.26 -2.19
CA SER A 341 19.77 17.77 -0.82
C SER A 341 18.44 18.23 -0.25
N GLN A 342 17.93 17.50 0.75
CA GLN A 342 16.77 17.89 1.52
C GLN A 342 17.19 18.17 2.97
N ILE A 343 16.58 19.19 3.57
CA ILE A 343 16.80 19.55 4.96
C ILE A 343 15.54 19.25 5.76
N VAL A 344 15.72 18.53 6.86
CA VAL A 344 14.63 18.19 7.79
C VAL A 344 14.92 18.79 9.15
N SER A 345 13.92 19.38 9.77
CA SER A 345 14.04 19.88 11.14
C SER A 345 14.39 18.71 12.08
N SER A 346 15.34 18.93 12.98
CA SER A 346 15.66 17.95 14.02
C SER A 346 14.46 17.74 14.96
N ALA A 347 14.49 16.68 15.78
CA ALA A 347 13.47 16.48 16.80
C ALA A 347 13.45 17.70 17.74
N VAL A 348 12.25 18.19 18.05
CA VAL A 348 12.08 19.27 19.04
C VAL A 348 12.50 18.70 20.40
N GLY A 349 13.43 19.36 21.06
CA GLY A 349 13.81 19.03 22.44
C GLY A 349 12.65 19.31 23.41
N ALA A 350 12.77 18.81 24.64
CA ALA A 350 11.73 18.91 25.68
C ALA A 350 11.32 20.36 26.09
N THR A 351 11.92 21.36 25.51
CA THR A 351 11.76 22.79 25.87
C THR A 351 10.82 23.58 24.95
N GLY A 352 10.07 22.94 24.06
CA GLY A 352 8.96 23.58 23.33
C GLY A 352 9.31 24.14 21.96
N HIS A 353 8.34 24.79 21.37
CA HIS A 353 8.28 25.25 20.00
C HIS A 353 9.59 25.66 19.34
N GLY A 354 9.98 24.90 18.35
CA GLY A 354 10.86 25.35 17.29
C GLY A 354 12.35 25.39 17.60
N ALA A 355 12.77 25.28 18.87
CA ALA A 355 14.18 25.27 19.23
C ALA A 355 14.69 23.87 19.54
N SER A 356 15.77 23.46 18.90
CA SER A 356 16.46 22.20 19.16
C SER A 356 17.95 22.45 19.24
N THR A 357 18.62 21.75 20.15
CA THR A 357 20.10 21.72 20.19
C THR A 357 20.69 20.79 19.12
N GLY A 358 19.85 19.98 18.46
CA GLY A 358 20.25 19.12 17.39
C GLY A 358 20.45 19.88 16.07
N THR A 359 21.41 19.42 15.26
CA THR A 359 21.59 19.94 13.91
C THR A 359 20.44 19.51 13.02
N VAL A 360 20.15 20.29 11.98
CA VAL A 360 19.21 19.85 10.93
C VAL A 360 19.71 18.56 10.29
N LEU A 361 18.79 17.67 10.00
CA LEU A 361 19.09 16.45 9.26
C LEU A 361 19.17 16.76 7.77
N THR A 362 20.25 16.34 7.12
CA THR A 362 20.41 16.46 5.66
C THR A 362 20.20 15.12 5.01
N LEU A 363 19.34 15.07 3.99
CA LEU A 363 19.10 13.90 3.17
C LEU A 363 19.62 14.12 1.75
N SER A 364 19.89 13.03 1.04
CA SER A 364 20.29 13.01 -0.37
C SER A 364 19.31 12.14 -1.16
N VAL A 365 18.04 12.55 -1.19
CA VAL A 365 16.97 11.84 -1.89
C VAL A 365 16.77 12.47 -3.26
N ASN A 366 16.75 11.63 -4.32
CA ASN A 366 16.47 12.11 -5.67
C ASN A 366 14.98 12.40 -5.84
N THR A 367 14.59 13.65 -5.71
CA THR A 367 13.19 14.11 -5.87
C THR A 367 12.73 14.21 -7.32
N ASN A 368 13.60 13.90 -8.29
CA ASN A 368 13.24 13.91 -9.71
C ASN A 368 12.52 12.62 -10.16
N VAL A 369 12.49 11.63 -9.32
CA VAL A 369 11.79 10.36 -9.53
C VAL A 369 10.85 10.09 -8.37
N ASP A 370 9.89 9.20 -8.57
CA ASP A 370 8.95 8.79 -7.52
C ASP A 370 9.73 8.31 -6.29
N GLN A 371 9.29 8.79 -5.13
CA GLN A 371 9.84 8.42 -3.84
C GLN A 371 8.76 7.85 -2.95
N THR A 372 9.11 6.93 -2.08
CA THR A 372 8.19 6.40 -1.08
C THR A 372 8.35 7.17 0.23
N PHE A 373 7.24 7.70 0.74
CA PHE A 373 7.14 8.09 2.13
C PHE A 373 6.47 6.95 2.91
N ALA A 374 7.03 6.56 4.05
CA ALA A 374 6.48 5.49 4.87
C ALA A 374 6.47 5.86 6.34
N ILE A 375 5.43 5.40 7.03
CA ILE A 375 5.26 5.51 8.49
C ILE A 375 5.36 4.10 9.06
N THR A 376 6.23 3.93 10.04
CA THR A 376 6.48 2.63 10.69
C THR A 376 6.24 2.70 12.19
N ALA A 377 5.86 1.55 12.74
CA ALA A 377 5.77 1.33 14.18
C ALA A 377 6.46 0.03 14.56
N GLN A 378 7.00 -0.01 15.77
CA GLN A 378 7.66 -1.17 16.34
C GLN A 378 7.39 -1.20 17.84
N PRO A 379 6.27 -1.82 18.29
CA PRO A 379 6.13 -2.19 19.69
C PRO A 379 7.25 -3.15 20.07
N THR A 380 7.85 -2.97 21.25
CA THR A 380 8.98 -3.81 21.68
C THR A 380 8.57 -4.95 22.61
N THR A 381 7.30 -4.97 22.99
CA THR A 381 6.74 -5.96 23.94
C THR A 381 5.33 -6.35 23.50
N ALA A 382 4.93 -7.57 23.79
CA ALA A 382 3.59 -8.06 23.50
C ALA A 382 2.49 -7.24 24.21
N ASN A 383 1.30 -7.24 23.62
CA ASN A 383 0.11 -6.54 24.10
C ASN A 383 0.27 -5.01 24.20
N GLU A 384 1.22 -4.46 23.46
CA GLU A 384 1.39 -3.03 23.29
C GLU A 384 0.73 -2.60 21.98
N LEU A 385 -0.12 -1.57 22.03
CA LEU A 385 -0.76 -0.98 20.86
C LEU A 385 -0.01 0.29 20.44
N VAL A 386 0.24 0.43 19.15
CA VAL A 386 0.55 1.68 18.47
C VAL A 386 -0.52 1.92 17.44
N GLN A 387 -1.26 2.99 17.58
CA GLN A 387 -2.28 3.39 16.62
C GLN A 387 -1.89 4.70 15.96
N LEU A 388 -1.78 4.71 14.65
CA LEU A 388 -1.70 5.91 13.85
C LEU A 388 -3.12 6.44 13.69
N GLU A 389 -3.49 7.44 14.48
CA GLU A 389 -4.83 8.02 14.49
C GLU A 389 -5.11 8.76 13.19
N TYR A 390 -4.10 9.47 12.73
CA TYR A 390 -4.20 10.33 11.58
C TYR A 390 -2.80 10.70 11.09
N TYR A 391 -2.65 10.85 9.79
CA TYR A 391 -1.56 11.63 9.22
C TYR A 391 -2.00 12.38 7.97
N SER A 392 -1.33 13.47 7.69
CA SER A 392 -1.38 14.18 6.41
C SER A 392 0.01 14.39 5.87
N LEU A 393 0.14 14.19 4.58
CA LEU A 393 1.35 14.46 3.81
C LEU A 393 0.99 15.43 2.70
N GLN A 394 1.62 16.58 2.69
CA GLN A 394 1.27 17.66 1.78
C GLN A 394 2.53 18.23 1.14
N ALA A 395 2.52 18.38 -0.18
CA ALA A 395 3.57 19.10 -0.88
C ALA A 395 3.17 20.57 -1.01
N ILE A 396 4.07 21.45 -0.63
CA ILE A 396 3.94 22.91 -0.72
C ILE A 396 5.02 23.40 -1.67
N PHE A 397 4.64 24.14 -2.68
CA PHE A 397 5.48 24.55 -3.79
C PHE A 397 5.92 25.99 -3.71
#